data_75fb76d4c8c8ad0a63970f385033c1e8
#
_entry.id   75fb76d4c8c8ad0a63970f385033c1e8
#
_cell.length_a   1.000
_cell.length_b   1.000
_cell.length_c   1.000
_cell.angle_alpha   90.00
_cell.angle_beta   90.00
_cell.angle_gamma   90.00
#
_symmetry.space_group_name_H-M   'P 1'
#
loop_
_entity.id
_entity.type
_entity.pdbx_description
1 polymer ?
#
loop_
_entity_poly.entity_id
_entity_poly.type
_entity_poly.pdbx_seq_one_letter_code
_entity_poly.pdbx_strand_id
1 'polypeptide(L)'
;RDLVRSRGLGDVYKRQSDYAEKGSVLAVSDAGCAVLFCKAALQASALNVAINTKLMTDRAHAAALDEKAARMLAEYLPLADEVYQSVASRLRA
;
A
#
# COMPACT_ATOMS: atom_id res chain seq x y z
N ARG A 1 -9.21 5.10 -14.28
CA ARG A 1 -9.20 3.73 -13.77
C ARG A 1 -8.14 3.53 -12.70
N ASP A 2 -6.90 3.88 -13.00
CA ASP A 2 -5.82 3.84 -12.01
C ASP A 2 -6.07 4.86 -10.89
N LEU A 3 -6.66 6.00 -11.25
CA LEU A 3 -6.98 7.05 -10.29
C LEU A 3 -8.03 6.58 -9.28
N VAL A 4 -9.05 5.85 -9.75
CA VAL A 4 -10.08 5.27 -8.88
C VAL A 4 -9.47 4.23 -7.95
N ARG A 5 -8.55 3.41 -8.48
CA ARG A 5 -7.86 2.38 -7.70
C ARG A 5 -6.97 3.00 -6.62
N SER A 6 -6.22 4.04 -6.97
CA SER A 6 -5.37 4.77 -6.03
C SER A 6 -6.18 5.42 -4.91
N ARG A 7 -7.31 6.02 -5.27
CA ARG A 7 -8.21 6.64 -4.31
C ARG A 7 -8.81 5.60 -3.36
N GLY A 8 -9.18 4.42 -3.89
CA GLY A 8 -9.70 3.33 -3.08
C GLY A 8 -8.70 2.83 -2.05
N LEU A 9 -7.43 2.67 -2.42
CA LEU A 9 -6.37 2.27 -1.51
C LEU A 9 -6.12 3.32 -0.43
N GLY A 10 -6.12 4.61 -0.80
CA GLY A 10 -5.97 5.69 0.15
C GLY A 10 -7.11 5.72 1.17
N ASP A 11 -8.35 5.49 0.71
CA ASP A 11 -9.51 5.44 1.60
C ASP A 11 -9.43 4.26 2.57
N VAL A 12 -8.95 3.10 2.12
CA VAL A 12 -8.77 1.93 2.99
C VAL A 12 -7.77 2.24 4.10
N TYR A 13 -6.61 2.82 3.78
CA TYR A 13 -5.61 3.19 4.77
C TYR A 13 -6.14 4.23 5.74
N LYS A 14 -6.90 5.21 5.27
CA LYS A 14 -7.50 6.23 6.12
C LYS A 14 -8.48 5.64 7.10
N ARG A 15 -9.35 4.74 6.65
CA ARG A 15 -10.32 4.06 7.52
C ARG A 15 -9.63 3.24 8.60
N GLN A 16 -8.56 2.53 8.24
CA GLN A 16 -7.80 1.73 9.19
C GLN A 16 -7.09 2.61 10.22
N SER A 17 -6.59 3.77 9.81
CA SER A 17 -5.99 4.72 10.73
C SER A 17 -7.02 5.24 11.73
N ASP A 18 -8.20 5.64 11.26
CA ASP A 18 -9.30 6.10 12.14
C ASP A 18 -9.73 5.01 13.11
N TYR A 19 -9.84 3.78 12.62
CA TYR A 19 -10.21 2.62 13.42
C TYR A 19 -9.17 2.34 14.50
N ALA A 20 -7.89 2.42 14.14
CA ALA A 20 -6.78 2.23 15.08
C ALA A 20 -6.83 3.24 16.24
N GLU A 21 -7.27 4.47 15.97
CA GLU A 21 -7.39 5.50 16.99
C GLU A 21 -8.54 5.26 17.96
N LYS A 22 -9.62 4.64 17.50
CA LYS A 22 -10.88 4.53 18.25
C LYS A 22 -11.20 3.12 18.74
N GLY A 23 -10.50 2.12 18.24
CA GLY A 23 -10.82 0.73 18.49
C GLY A 23 -10.24 0.17 19.77
N SER A 24 -10.63 -1.07 20.09
CA SER A 24 -10.04 -1.85 21.17
C SER A 24 -8.63 -2.30 20.79
N VAL A 25 -7.86 -2.82 21.75
CA VAL A 25 -6.50 -3.31 21.52
C VAL A 25 -6.46 -4.37 20.40
N LEU A 26 -7.43 -5.32 20.39
CA LEU A 26 -7.52 -6.32 19.33
C LEU A 26 -7.80 -5.69 17.96
N ALA A 27 -8.72 -4.74 17.91
CA ALA A 27 -9.06 -4.05 16.68
C ALA A 27 -7.89 -3.23 16.14
N VAL A 28 -7.14 -2.61 17.02
CA VAL A 28 -5.93 -1.84 16.66
C VAL A 28 -4.88 -2.79 16.04
N SER A 29 -4.66 -3.94 16.67
CA SER A 29 -3.74 -4.95 16.17
C SER A 29 -4.16 -5.46 14.78
N ASP A 30 -5.45 -5.75 14.60
CA ASP A 30 -5.98 -6.23 13.32
C ASP A 30 -5.81 -5.19 12.21
N ALA A 31 -6.03 -3.91 12.53
CA ALA A 31 -5.83 -2.82 11.58
C ALA A 31 -4.37 -2.74 11.12
N GLY A 32 -3.44 -2.89 12.06
CA GLY A 32 -2.02 -2.91 11.74
C GLY A 32 -1.64 -4.08 10.84
N CYS A 33 -2.17 -5.27 11.13
CA CYS A 33 -1.93 -6.46 10.29
C CYS A 33 -2.49 -6.26 8.88
N ALA A 34 -3.69 -5.70 8.76
CA ALA A 34 -4.31 -5.46 7.46
C ALA A 34 -3.47 -4.50 6.61
N VAL A 35 -2.92 -3.45 7.20
CA VAL A 35 -2.04 -2.51 6.50
C VAL A 35 -0.79 -3.20 6.00
N LEU A 36 -0.19 -4.08 6.80
CA LEU A 36 0.99 -4.84 6.40
C LEU A 36 0.69 -5.79 5.23
N PHE A 37 -0.46 -6.46 5.25
CA PHE A 37 -0.87 -7.31 4.14
C PHE A 37 -1.08 -6.52 2.86
N CYS A 38 -1.72 -5.35 2.95
CA CYS A 38 -1.89 -4.46 1.81
C CYS A 38 -0.55 -3.98 1.24
N LYS A 39 0.38 -3.62 2.10
CA LYS A 39 1.73 -3.23 1.70
C LYS A 39 2.43 -4.36 0.94
N ALA A 40 2.38 -5.57 1.50
CA ALA A 40 2.98 -6.74 0.87
C ALA A 40 2.34 -7.04 -0.50
N ALA A 41 1.03 -6.92 -0.62
CA ALA A 41 0.31 -7.13 -1.87
C ALA A 41 0.72 -6.11 -2.93
N LEU A 42 0.87 -4.84 -2.56
CA LEU A 42 1.33 -3.80 -3.47
C LEU A 42 2.74 -4.05 -3.97
N GLN A 43 3.64 -4.42 -3.07
CA GLN A 43 5.02 -4.71 -3.43
C GLN A 43 5.13 -5.96 -4.30
N ALA A 44 4.36 -7.00 -3.99
CA ALA A 44 4.31 -8.22 -4.81
C ALA A 44 3.78 -7.93 -6.21
N SER A 45 2.74 -7.10 -6.32
CA SER A 45 2.18 -6.69 -7.60
C SER A 45 3.20 -5.91 -8.43
N ALA A 46 3.98 -5.05 -7.79
CA ALA A 46 5.04 -4.29 -8.47
C ALA A 46 6.13 -5.22 -9.01
N LEU A 47 6.48 -6.28 -8.29
CA LEU A 47 7.43 -7.28 -8.78
C LEU A 47 6.90 -8.03 -10.01
N ASN A 48 5.61 -8.35 -10.02
CA ASN A 48 4.97 -8.97 -11.18
C ASN A 48 4.98 -8.05 -12.39
N VAL A 49 4.72 -6.77 -12.19
CA VAL A 49 4.81 -5.78 -13.27
C VAL A 49 6.24 -5.74 -13.80
N ALA A 50 7.23 -5.69 -12.92
CA ALA A 50 8.64 -5.61 -13.32
C ALA A 50 9.10 -6.83 -14.15
N ILE A 51 8.64 -8.03 -13.78
CA ILE A 51 8.94 -9.25 -14.55
C ILE A 51 8.33 -9.15 -15.94
N ASN A 52 7.06 -8.72 -16.03
CA ASN A 52 6.37 -8.61 -17.30
C ASN A 52 6.97 -7.53 -18.19
N THR A 53 7.29 -6.37 -17.64
CA THR A 53 7.88 -5.27 -18.42
C THR A 53 9.27 -5.63 -18.92
N LYS A 54 10.03 -6.40 -18.16
CA LYS A 54 11.36 -6.87 -18.56
C LYS A 54 11.29 -7.70 -19.84
N LEU A 55 10.23 -8.46 -20.03
CA LEU A 55 10.04 -9.37 -21.17
C LEU A 55 9.35 -8.70 -22.37
N MET A 56 8.85 -7.48 -22.22
CA MET A 56 8.13 -6.78 -23.28
C MET A 56 9.08 -6.30 -24.37
N THR A 57 8.64 -6.45 -25.63
CA THR A 57 9.38 -5.92 -26.78
C THR A 57 9.20 -4.42 -26.96
N ASP A 58 8.01 -3.91 -26.64
CA ASP A 58 7.73 -2.47 -26.67
C ASP A 58 8.32 -1.80 -25.43
N ARG A 59 9.54 -1.27 -25.58
CA ARG A 59 10.28 -0.70 -24.47
C ARG A 59 9.68 0.61 -23.95
N ALA A 60 9.04 1.38 -24.82
CA ALA A 60 8.36 2.61 -24.40
C ALA A 60 7.17 2.31 -23.51
N HIS A 61 6.36 1.31 -23.87
CA HIS A 61 5.23 0.89 -23.08
C HIS A 61 5.67 0.27 -21.74
N ALA A 62 6.74 -0.54 -21.77
CA ALA A 62 7.32 -1.12 -20.57
C ALA A 62 7.78 -0.03 -19.58
N ALA A 63 8.46 1.00 -20.08
CA ALA A 63 8.93 2.11 -19.25
C ALA A 63 7.75 2.86 -18.60
N ALA A 64 6.67 3.06 -19.35
CA ALA A 64 5.48 3.72 -18.83
C ALA A 64 4.82 2.91 -17.70
N LEU A 65 4.76 1.60 -17.83
CA LEU A 65 4.21 0.71 -16.80
C LEU A 65 5.09 0.69 -15.55
N ASP A 66 6.41 0.63 -15.72
CA ASP A 66 7.36 0.67 -14.61
C ASP A 66 7.25 1.99 -13.83
N GLU A 67 7.11 3.10 -14.53
CA GLU A 67 6.94 4.41 -13.91
C GLU A 67 5.65 4.50 -13.10
N LYS A 68 4.55 3.96 -13.65
CA LYS A 68 3.27 3.90 -12.93
C LYS A 68 3.39 3.10 -11.64
N ALA A 69 4.03 1.93 -11.71
CA ALA A 69 4.22 1.10 -10.53
C ALA A 69 5.08 1.81 -9.48
N ALA A 70 6.15 2.46 -9.90
CA ALA A 70 7.04 3.20 -9.01
C ALA A 70 6.30 4.36 -8.33
N ARG A 71 5.48 5.10 -9.05
CA ARG A 71 4.68 6.19 -8.48
C ARG A 71 3.66 5.70 -7.47
N MET A 72 3.01 4.58 -7.76
CA MET A 72 2.03 3.99 -6.85
C MET A 72 2.70 3.58 -5.54
N LEU A 73 3.86 2.92 -5.61
CA LEU A 73 4.61 2.55 -4.41
C LEU A 73 5.07 3.78 -3.63
N ALA A 74 5.58 4.80 -4.32
CA ALA A 74 6.05 6.03 -3.69
C ALA A 74 4.92 6.75 -2.95
N GLU A 75 3.68 6.63 -3.43
CA GLU A 75 2.51 7.24 -2.80
C GLU A 75 2.01 6.44 -1.61
N TYR A 76 1.92 5.11 -1.74
CA TYR A 76 1.23 4.28 -0.75
C TYR A 76 2.13 3.65 0.30
N LEU A 77 3.40 3.37 0.01
CA LEU A 77 4.29 2.79 1.02
C LEU A 77 4.49 3.70 2.24
N PRO A 78 4.70 5.02 2.08
CA PRO A 78 4.80 5.90 3.24
C PRO A 78 3.52 5.93 4.08
N LEU A 79 2.35 5.88 3.45
CA LEU A 79 1.07 5.83 4.17
C LEU A 79 0.95 4.56 5.00
N ALA A 80 1.31 3.41 4.43
CA ALA A 80 1.29 2.14 5.14
C ALA A 80 2.24 2.16 6.34
N ASP A 81 3.44 2.69 6.17
CA ASP A 81 4.43 2.79 7.24
C ASP A 81 3.94 3.72 8.35
N GLU A 82 3.30 4.83 7.99
CA GLU A 82 2.74 5.79 8.94
C GLU A 82 1.64 5.15 9.79
N VAL A 83 0.73 4.42 9.16
CA VAL A 83 -0.33 3.71 9.87
C VAL A 83 0.26 2.63 10.78
N TYR A 84 1.23 1.87 10.29
CA TYR A 84 1.92 0.86 11.09
C TYR A 84 2.54 1.49 12.34
N GLN A 85 3.25 2.60 12.19
CA GLN A 85 3.89 3.28 13.32
C GLN A 85 2.88 3.79 14.34
N SER A 86 1.75 4.32 13.87
CA SER A 86 0.66 4.76 14.72
C SER A 86 0.10 3.60 15.56
N VAL A 87 -0.15 2.46 14.91
CA VAL A 87 -0.66 1.26 15.59
C VAL A 87 0.36 0.73 16.59
N ALA A 88 1.61 0.59 16.17
CA ALA A 88 2.69 0.08 17.02
C ALA A 88 2.89 0.96 18.25
N SER A 89 2.83 2.27 18.10
CA SER A 89 2.95 3.22 19.21
C SER A 89 1.82 3.04 20.22
N ARG A 90 0.60 2.86 19.76
CA ARG A 90 -0.56 2.65 20.64
C ARG A 90 -0.43 1.34 21.43
N LEU A 91 0.05 0.28 20.79
CA LEU A 91 0.18 -1.02 21.44
C LEU A 91 1.32 -1.07 22.46
N ARG A 92 2.35 -0.23 22.25
CA ARG A 92 3.49 -0.15 23.18
C ARG A 92 3.25 0.82 24.33
N ALA A 93 2.31 1.71 24.18
CA ALA A 93 1.93 2.65 25.24
C ALA A 93 1.10 1.95 26.31
#